data_cb8c92f5f9135ea7fa4ae8c32de88ba6
#
_entry.id   cb8c92f5f9135ea7fa4ae8c32de88ba6
#
_cell.length_a   1.000
_cell.length_b   1.000
_cell.length_c   1.000
_cell.angle_alpha   90.00
_cell.angle_beta   90.00
_cell.angle_gamma   90.00
#
_symmetry.space_group_name_H-M   'P 1'
#
loop_
_entity.id
_entity.type
_entity.pdbx_description
1 polymer ?
#
loop_
_entity_poly.entity_id
_entity_poly.type
_entity_poly.pdbx_seq_one_letter_code
_entity_poly.pdbx_strand_id
1 'polypeptide(L)'
;MDIMKDGGKVRCLLNAETLRNPCTNERKELAAKLEELHATVKYIPDAFKNARRAARVEVALVSVDIPDREPVSRIRLDLKNETAERLKENPEFAALVSSDPITAAIERYNAAAEGVRRIYEEYNGIKSLFSSAGAGKKENPVMAFTKSYNDAIRELRGMYWKQLFEMPQLFDAMTYEMQQDYQKRIKELEGYDFSAYNILTVREEISRNLLSSIDHEIIKLFDDWTNLHYNDEYSKNVHYYNGWCTNSAYKINRKVIFRCNAFDTYDGRFCPRYNATGHVAQIERVLHFLDTNGKPYNGDELRAVLDAAEKSGQTQKIQLHYFTATFYKKGTCHIEFTNTDVLKSFNLYAGQRKGWLPPTYGKKSYHDMAAADRRVVDSYEGEASYTDTLTRHLIPTQSTFLQLNA
;
A
#
# COMPACT_ATOMS: atom_id res chain seq x y z
N MET A 1 9.03 24.14 -5.50
CA MET A 1 8.30 24.99 -4.52
C MET A 1 7.58 24.16 -3.46
N ASP A 2 7.28 22.93 -3.75
CA ASP A 2 6.54 22.01 -2.85
C ASP A 2 7.27 21.63 -1.55
N ILE A 3 8.59 21.89 -1.49
CA ILE A 3 9.43 21.68 -0.31
C ILE A 3 9.63 22.95 0.53
N MET A 4 8.98 24.04 0.17
CA MET A 4 9.13 25.31 0.91
C MET A 4 8.19 25.32 2.12
N LYS A 5 8.71 25.89 3.22
CA LYS A 5 7.94 26.06 4.45
C LYS A 5 6.83 27.09 4.25
N ASP A 6 5.67 26.85 4.82
CA ASP A 6 4.54 27.77 4.85
C ASP A 6 4.95 29.12 5.48
N GLY A 7 4.45 30.24 4.96
CA GLY A 7 4.85 31.57 5.35
C GLY A 7 6.29 31.93 4.96
N GLY A 8 6.98 31.04 4.24
CA GLY A 8 8.34 31.24 3.78
C GLY A 8 8.44 32.29 2.67
N LYS A 9 9.63 32.87 2.52
CA LYS A 9 9.91 33.83 1.45
C LYS A 9 10.98 33.28 0.53
N VAL A 10 10.68 33.23 -0.76
CA VAL A 10 11.63 32.84 -1.79
C VAL A 10 12.12 34.08 -2.51
N ARG A 11 13.43 34.21 -2.65
CA ARG A 11 14.03 35.23 -3.49
C ARG A 11 15.13 34.62 -4.31
N CYS A 12 15.04 34.77 -5.61
CA CYS A 12 16.05 34.25 -6.53
C CYS A 12 16.29 35.21 -7.67
N LEU A 13 17.48 35.07 -8.27
CA LEU A 13 17.86 35.79 -9.47
C LEU A 13 17.81 34.84 -10.64
N LEU A 14 17.08 35.21 -11.68
CA LEU A 14 17.00 34.50 -12.96
C LEU A 14 17.52 35.38 -14.09
N ASN A 15 17.95 34.80 -15.19
CA ASN A 15 18.16 35.58 -16.41
C ASN A 15 16.82 36.16 -16.82
N ALA A 16 16.78 37.47 -17.16
CA ALA A 16 15.56 38.17 -17.53
C ALA A 16 14.83 37.51 -18.70
N GLU A 17 15.55 36.99 -19.70
CA GLU A 17 14.99 36.29 -20.85
C GLU A 17 14.24 35.00 -20.48
N THR A 18 14.56 34.39 -19.34
CA THR A 18 13.86 33.19 -18.85
C THR A 18 12.36 33.48 -18.63
N LEU A 19 12.03 34.70 -18.19
CA LEU A 19 10.65 35.08 -17.89
C LEU A 19 10.04 35.95 -18.99
N ARG A 20 10.84 36.77 -19.73
CA ARG A 20 10.32 37.61 -20.83
C ARG A 20 9.97 36.81 -22.08
N ASN A 21 10.80 35.78 -22.39
CA ASN A 21 10.63 34.94 -23.57
C ASN A 21 10.77 33.46 -23.19
N PRO A 22 9.78 32.85 -22.50
CA PRO A 22 9.82 31.46 -22.11
C PRO A 22 9.67 30.56 -23.33
N CYS A 23 10.79 30.16 -23.95
CA CYS A 23 10.79 29.38 -25.19
C CYS A 23 10.79 27.84 -24.94
N THR A 24 11.11 27.36 -23.73
CA THR A 24 11.01 25.95 -23.38
C THR A 24 9.80 25.66 -22.50
N ASN A 25 9.35 24.40 -22.45
CA ASN A 25 8.21 24.02 -21.64
C ASN A 25 8.48 24.29 -20.15
N GLU A 26 9.70 23.99 -19.65
CA GLU A 26 10.06 24.27 -18.26
C GLU A 26 10.00 25.77 -17.93
N ARG A 27 10.38 26.65 -18.86
CA ARG A 27 10.32 28.10 -18.66
C ARG A 27 8.88 28.59 -18.66
N LYS A 28 8.01 28.00 -19.49
CA LYS A 28 6.57 28.31 -19.51
C LYS A 28 5.90 27.86 -18.23
N GLU A 29 6.20 26.66 -17.75
CA GLU A 29 5.71 26.14 -16.48
C GLU A 29 6.19 27.00 -15.30
N LEU A 30 7.46 27.43 -15.30
CA LEU A 30 8.00 28.31 -14.28
C LEU A 30 7.27 29.66 -14.29
N ALA A 31 7.07 30.26 -15.46
CA ALA A 31 6.37 31.55 -15.58
C ALA A 31 4.92 31.44 -15.08
N ALA A 32 4.17 30.40 -15.49
CA ALA A 32 2.83 30.13 -15.03
C ALA A 32 2.76 29.90 -13.50
N LYS A 33 3.72 29.16 -12.95
CA LYS A 33 3.78 28.92 -11.51
C LYS A 33 4.10 30.17 -10.69
N LEU A 34 4.95 31.05 -11.23
CA LEU A 34 5.26 32.34 -10.59
C LEU A 34 4.05 33.29 -10.63
N GLU A 35 3.27 33.25 -11.69
CA GLU A 35 2.03 34.01 -11.83
C GLU A 35 0.96 33.50 -10.84
N GLU A 36 0.77 32.19 -10.75
CA GLU A 36 -0.13 31.55 -9.79
C GLU A 36 0.21 31.93 -8.33
N LEU A 37 1.51 32.05 -8.01
CA LEU A 37 1.98 32.44 -6.69
C LEU A 37 2.07 33.96 -6.48
N HIS A 38 1.54 34.74 -7.40
CA HIS A 38 1.60 36.20 -7.36
C HIS A 38 3.01 36.76 -7.12
N ALA A 39 4.01 36.15 -7.79
CA ALA A 39 5.41 36.55 -7.64
C ALA A 39 5.64 37.98 -8.07
N THR A 40 6.39 38.73 -7.28
CA THR A 40 6.88 40.05 -7.68
C THR A 40 8.18 39.88 -8.46
N VAL A 41 8.20 40.37 -9.71
CA VAL A 41 9.39 40.31 -10.57
C VAL A 41 9.94 41.71 -10.80
N LYS A 42 11.19 41.96 -10.41
CA LYS A 42 11.90 43.20 -10.68
C LYS A 42 13.07 42.94 -11.61
N TYR A 43 13.05 43.61 -12.77
CA TYR A 43 14.16 43.51 -13.72
C TYR A 43 15.26 44.52 -13.36
N ILE A 44 16.52 44.02 -13.31
CA ILE A 44 17.70 44.80 -12.93
C ILE A 44 18.68 44.74 -14.11
N PRO A 45 18.81 45.82 -14.88
CA PRO A 45 19.80 45.89 -15.96
C PRO A 45 21.20 45.93 -15.36
N ASP A 46 22.16 45.37 -16.07
CA ASP A 46 23.59 45.36 -15.70
C ASP A 46 23.87 44.91 -14.26
N ALA A 47 23.11 44.00 -13.70
CA ALA A 47 23.16 43.60 -12.30
C ALA A 47 24.56 43.13 -11.84
N PHE A 48 25.36 42.59 -12.74
CA PHE A 48 26.71 42.09 -12.44
C PHE A 48 27.83 42.98 -13.02
N LYS A 49 27.56 44.23 -13.37
CA LYS A 49 28.55 45.15 -13.93
C LYS A 49 29.79 45.32 -13.01
N ASN A 50 29.57 45.35 -11.73
CA ASN A 50 30.63 45.54 -10.71
C ASN A 50 31.06 44.24 -9.99
N ALA A 51 30.64 43.08 -10.51
CA ALA A 51 31.02 41.80 -9.93
C ALA A 51 32.47 41.43 -10.27
N ARG A 52 33.09 40.56 -9.50
CA ARG A 52 34.48 40.07 -9.72
C ARG A 52 34.66 39.53 -11.14
N ARG A 53 33.62 38.98 -11.75
CA ARG A 53 33.54 38.67 -13.20
C ARG A 53 32.38 39.49 -13.75
N ALA A 54 32.73 40.66 -14.25
CA ALA A 54 31.74 41.57 -14.77
C ALA A 54 31.00 40.98 -15.98
N ALA A 55 29.65 41.04 -15.95
CA ALA A 55 28.80 40.64 -17.05
C ALA A 55 27.71 41.67 -17.24
N ARG A 56 27.47 42.05 -18.51
CA ARG A 56 26.35 42.94 -18.88
C ARG A 56 25.11 42.10 -19.19
N VAL A 57 24.48 41.61 -18.13
CA VAL A 57 23.24 40.85 -18.24
C VAL A 57 22.14 41.48 -17.40
N GLU A 58 20.96 41.51 -17.95
CA GLU A 58 19.76 41.86 -17.19
C GLU A 58 19.28 40.61 -16.42
N VAL A 59 18.96 40.78 -15.16
CA VAL A 59 18.41 39.73 -14.33
C VAL A 59 17.01 40.07 -13.83
N ALA A 60 16.21 39.06 -13.62
CA ALA A 60 14.93 39.17 -12.95
C ALA A 60 15.11 38.73 -11.48
N LEU A 61 14.94 39.68 -10.56
CA LEU A 61 14.80 39.36 -9.14
C LEU A 61 13.36 38.93 -8.89
N VAL A 62 13.17 37.67 -8.65
CA VAL A 62 11.87 37.08 -8.33
C VAL A 62 11.72 37.01 -6.81
N SER A 63 10.63 37.55 -6.31
CA SER A 63 10.24 37.47 -4.92
C SER A 63 8.87 36.82 -4.81
N VAL A 64 8.77 35.74 -4.07
CA VAL A 64 7.54 35.02 -3.77
C VAL A 64 7.38 34.95 -2.27
N ASP A 65 6.29 35.42 -1.77
CA ASP A 65 5.85 35.15 -0.41
C ASP A 65 4.95 33.91 -0.48
N ILE A 66 5.44 32.79 0.06
CA ILE A 66 4.65 31.56 0.09
C ILE A 66 3.50 31.81 1.06
N PRO A 67 2.24 31.75 0.62
CA PRO A 67 1.12 31.87 1.53
C PRO A 67 1.21 30.74 2.56
N ASP A 68 0.74 31.03 3.77
CA ASP A 68 0.47 29.96 4.72
C ASP A 68 -0.50 29.02 4.02
N ARG A 69 0.00 27.87 3.60
CA ARG A 69 -0.89 26.83 3.11
C ARG A 69 -1.82 26.53 4.26
N GLU A 70 -3.08 26.78 4.07
CA GLU A 70 -4.05 26.17 4.96
C GLU A 70 -3.67 24.69 5.00
N PRO A 71 -3.37 24.12 6.16
CA PRO A 71 -2.93 22.74 6.23
C PRO A 71 -4.05 21.86 5.71
N VAL A 72 -3.99 21.50 4.43
CA VAL A 72 -4.94 20.61 3.76
C VAL A 72 -5.04 19.26 4.49
N SER A 73 -4.13 19.04 5.42
CA SER A 73 -4.02 17.78 6.14
C SER A 73 -3.72 17.95 7.63
N ARG A 74 -3.51 19.16 8.12
CA ARG A 74 -3.56 19.33 9.56
C ARG A 74 -5.01 19.28 9.93
N ILE A 75 -5.35 18.28 10.69
CA ILE A 75 -6.56 18.22 11.44
C ILE A 75 -6.73 19.61 12.02
N ARG A 76 -7.62 20.35 11.41
CA ARG A 76 -8.30 21.32 12.20
C ARG A 76 -8.94 20.48 13.29
N LEU A 77 -8.42 20.62 14.51
CA LEU A 77 -9.23 20.41 15.69
C LEU A 77 -10.31 21.48 15.65
N ASP A 78 -10.99 21.55 14.52
CA ASP A 78 -12.19 22.32 14.38
C ASP A 78 -13.24 21.51 15.09
N LEU A 79 -13.27 21.72 16.41
CA LEU A 79 -14.33 21.25 17.28
C LEU A 79 -15.68 21.85 16.90
N LYS A 80 -15.68 22.78 15.98
CA LYS A 80 -16.85 23.28 15.28
C LYS A 80 -17.15 22.41 14.07
N ASN A 81 -17.51 21.18 14.33
CA ASN A 81 -18.42 20.53 13.42
C ASN A 81 -19.80 21.17 13.67
N GLU A 82 -20.03 22.29 13.00
CA GLU A 82 -21.29 23.03 13.12
C GLU A 82 -22.51 22.23 12.65
N THR A 83 -22.27 21.06 12.06
CA THR A 83 -23.28 20.11 11.58
C THR A 83 -23.49 18.91 12.48
N ALA A 84 -22.77 18.78 13.58
CA ALA A 84 -23.11 17.77 14.57
C ALA A 84 -24.41 18.20 15.27
N GLU A 85 -25.54 17.89 14.65
CA GLU A 85 -26.80 17.84 15.37
C GLU A 85 -26.54 17.08 16.68
N ARG A 86 -26.96 17.70 17.80
CA ARG A 86 -26.87 17.08 19.12
C ARG A 86 -27.61 15.76 19.04
N LEU A 87 -26.87 14.69 18.80
CA LEU A 87 -27.39 13.35 18.95
C LEU A 87 -27.72 13.20 20.43
N LYS A 88 -29.02 13.40 20.76
CA LYS A 88 -29.58 13.01 22.06
C LYS A 88 -29.24 11.53 22.24
N GLU A 89 -28.98 11.12 23.48
CA GLU A 89 -28.85 9.71 23.85
C GLU A 89 -29.96 8.92 23.14
N ASN A 90 -29.55 8.20 22.11
CA ASN A 90 -30.50 7.47 21.30
C ASN A 90 -30.06 6.01 21.32
N PRO A 91 -30.93 5.10 21.81
CA PRO A 91 -30.66 3.67 21.69
C PRO A 91 -30.46 3.21 20.23
N GLU A 92 -30.76 4.06 19.28
CA GLU A 92 -30.47 3.87 17.84
C GLU A 92 -29.00 3.78 17.47
N PHE A 93 -28.04 4.17 18.34
CA PHE A 93 -26.63 3.89 18.06
C PHE A 93 -26.30 2.39 17.97
N ALA A 94 -27.10 1.56 18.63
CA ALA A 94 -27.02 0.11 18.45
C ALA A 94 -27.72 -0.35 17.15
N ALA A 95 -28.55 0.48 16.56
CA ALA A 95 -29.31 0.20 15.34
C ALA A 95 -28.72 0.86 14.10
N LEU A 96 -27.66 1.68 14.21
CA LEU A 96 -26.85 2.15 13.06
C LEU A 96 -26.00 1.01 12.50
N VAL A 97 -26.67 -0.06 12.11
CA VAL A 97 -26.18 -0.99 11.12
C VAL A 97 -26.48 -0.33 9.77
N SER A 98 -25.75 0.74 9.47
CA SER A 98 -25.67 1.28 8.13
C SER A 98 -25.23 0.14 7.21
N SER A 99 -25.81 0.07 6.03
CA SER A 99 -25.40 -0.84 4.96
C SER A 99 -23.94 -0.60 4.52
N ASP A 100 -23.34 0.54 4.91
CA ASP A 100 -21.95 0.89 4.68
C ASP A 100 -21.16 0.93 5.98
N PRO A 101 -20.25 -0.05 6.21
CA PRO A 101 -19.41 -0.14 7.40
C PRO A 101 -18.52 1.08 7.64
N ILE A 102 -18.12 1.78 6.57
CA ILE A 102 -17.25 2.97 6.66
C ILE A 102 -18.03 4.15 7.22
N THR A 103 -19.21 4.39 6.69
CA THR A 103 -20.11 5.45 7.22
C THR A 103 -20.43 5.20 8.69
N ALA A 104 -20.74 3.96 9.07
CA ALA A 104 -20.98 3.59 10.46
C ALA A 104 -19.74 3.83 11.37
N ALA A 105 -18.54 3.60 10.87
CA ALA A 105 -17.30 3.87 11.62
C ALA A 105 -17.09 5.38 11.84
N ILE A 106 -17.37 6.21 10.83
CA ILE A 106 -17.29 7.67 10.93
C ILE A 106 -18.26 8.21 11.96
N GLU A 107 -19.51 7.74 11.93
CA GLU A 107 -20.54 8.16 12.88
C GLU A 107 -20.19 7.78 14.31
N ARG A 108 -19.67 6.56 14.53
CA ARG A 108 -19.18 6.11 15.84
C ARG A 108 -17.98 6.94 16.31
N TYR A 109 -17.05 7.26 15.43
CA TYR A 109 -15.92 8.13 15.75
C TYR A 109 -16.40 9.51 16.20
N ASN A 110 -17.30 10.15 15.44
CA ASN A 110 -17.83 11.47 15.76
C ASN A 110 -18.55 11.47 17.12
N ALA A 111 -19.35 10.44 17.40
CA ALA A 111 -20.02 10.29 18.69
C ALA A 111 -19.00 10.11 19.85
N ALA A 112 -17.96 9.29 19.64
CA ALA A 112 -16.93 9.06 20.63
C ALA A 112 -16.09 10.32 20.88
N ALA A 113 -15.73 11.06 19.82
CA ALA A 113 -14.98 12.31 19.93
C ALA A 113 -15.74 13.39 20.69
N GLU A 114 -17.04 13.51 20.42
CA GLU A 114 -17.94 14.41 21.15
C GLU A 114 -18.06 14.00 22.64
N GLY A 115 -18.17 12.70 22.91
CA GLY A 115 -18.17 12.18 24.29
C GLY A 115 -16.87 12.55 25.03
N VAL A 116 -15.73 12.34 24.42
CA VAL A 116 -14.42 12.73 24.97
C VAL A 116 -14.37 14.24 25.23
N ARG A 117 -14.84 15.06 24.28
CA ARG A 117 -14.87 16.52 24.43
C ARG A 117 -15.67 16.93 25.68
N ARG A 118 -16.87 16.42 25.85
CA ARG A 118 -17.74 16.75 27.01
C ARG A 118 -17.07 16.39 28.34
N ILE A 119 -16.49 15.18 28.42
CA ILE A 119 -15.80 14.73 29.62
C ILE A 119 -14.64 15.68 29.98
N TYR A 120 -13.86 16.12 29.00
CA TYR A 120 -12.75 17.04 29.26
C TYR A 120 -13.22 18.45 29.58
N GLU A 121 -14.32 18.93 29.01
CA GLU A 121 -14.93 20.22 29.37
C GLU A 121 -15.40 20.22 30.82
N GLU A 122 -16.14 19.21 31.24
CA GLU A 122 -16.58 19.05 32.63
C GLU A 122 -15.40 18.96 33.60
N TYR A 123 -14.40 18.12 33.26
CA TYR A 123 -13.18 18.03 34.07
C TYR A 123 -12.46 19.36 34.19
N ASN A 124 -12.28 20.10 33.11
CA ASN A 124 -11.64 21.39 33.12
C ASN A 124 -12.42 22.43 33.96
N GLY A 125 -13.75 22.36 33.94
CA GLY A 125 -14.63 23.21 34.77
C GLY A 125 -14.39 23.03 36.28
N ILE A 126 -14.09 21.80 36.71
CA ILE A 126 -13.89 21.47 38.13
C ILE A 126 -12.43 21.36 38.57
N LYS A 127 -11.49 21.37 37.62
CA LYS A 127 -10.03 21.18 37.88
C LYS A 127 -9.46 22.11 38.91
N SER A 128 -9.90 23.39 38.94
CA SER A 128 -9.47 24.38 39.87
C SER A 128 -9.85 24.06 41.35
N LEU A 129 -10.93 23.33 41.55
CA LEU A 129 -11.38 22.92 42.88
C LEU A 129 -10.40 21.92 43.50
N PHE A 130 -9.79 21.04 42.74
CA PHE A 130 -8.80 20.09 43.21
C PHE A 130 -7.45 20.78 43.52
N SER A 131 -7.08 21.79 42.74
CA SER A 131 -5.85 22.56 42.95
C SER A 131 -5.95 23.44 44.22
N SER A 132 -7.10 24.02 44.49
CA SER A 132 -7.37 24.83 45.69
C SER A 132 -7.41 24.01 46.98
N ALA A 133 -7.70 22.73 46.91
CA ALA A 133 -7.70 21.80 48.04
C ALA A 133 -6.28 21.32 48.41
N GLY A 134 -5.22 21.82 47.76
CA GLY A 134 -3.83 21.42 48.04
C GLY A 134 -3.46 20.01 47.59
N ALA A 135 -4.34 19.35 46.83
CA ALA A 135 -4.11 18.01 46.31
C ALA A 135 -2.98 18.03 45.28
N GLY A 136 -1.88 17.38 45.61
CA GLY A 136 -0.80 17.11 44.62
C GLY A 136 -1.28 16.27 43.42
N LYS A 137 -0.50 16.23 42.34
CA LYS A 137 -0.87 15.43 41.12
C LYS A 137 -1.24 13.98 41.43
N LYS A 138 -0.71 13.41 42.51
CA LYS A 138 -0.96 12.02 42.92
C LYS A 138 -2.24 11.82 43.73
N GLU A 139 -2.82 12.89 44.24
CA GLU A 139 -3.95 12.88 45.17
C GLU A 139 -5.27 13.33 44.47
N ASN A 140 -5.18 13.65 43.19
CA ASN A 140 -6.36 14.03 42.41
C ASN A 140 -7.28 12.82 42.24
N PRO A 141 -8.50 12.85 42.78
CA PRO A 141 -9.44 11.70 42.68
C PRO A 141 -9.84 11.38 41.23
N VAL A 142 -9.58 12.29 40.28
CA VAL A 142 -9.86 12.08 38.84
C VAL A 142 -8.54 11.85 38.09
N MET A 143 -7.71 10.93 38.59
CA MET A 143 -6.42 10.57 37.98
C MET A 143 -6.51 10.02 36.53
N ALA A 144 -7.70 9.62 36.07
CA ALA A 144 -7.92 9.15 34.70
C ALA A 144 -7.57 10.21 33.63
N PHE A 145 -7.54 11.50 34.01
CA PHE A 145 -7.25 12.61 33.09
C PHE A 145 -5.77 13.07 33.16
N THR A 146 -4.84 12.13 33.18
CA THR A 146 -3.41 12.43 33.11
C THR A 146 -2.96 12.89 31.74
N LYS A 147 -3.73 12.56 30.69
CA LYS A 147 -3.48 12.93 29.29
C LYS A 147 -4.17 14.26 28.96
N SER A 148 -3.58 14.99 28.01
CA SER A 148 -4.28 16.16 27.47
C SER A 148 -5.46 15.73 26.60
N TYR A 149 -6.43 16.63 26.41
CA TYR A 149 -7.52 16.41 25.46
C TYR A 149 -7.01 16.05 24.06
N ASN A 150 -6.00 16.75 23.58
CA ASN A 150 -5.41 16.51 22.25
C ASN A 150 -4.79 15.12 22.15
N ASP A 151 -4.15 14.63 23.21
CA ASP A 151 -3.60 13.27 23.21
C ASP A 151 -4.70 12.21 23.21
N ALA A 152 -5.78 12.45 23.95
CA ALA A 152 -6.93 11.54 23.98
C ALA A 152 -7.62 11.45 22.60
N ILE A 153 -7.81 12.58 21.92
CA ILE A 153 -8.38 12.60 20.57
C ILE A 153 -7.44 11.94 19.55
N ARG A 154 -6.12 12.17 19.68
CA ARG A 154 -5.14 11.51 18.81
C ARG A 154 -5.18 9.99 18.95
N GLU A 155 -5.22 9.48 20.18
CA GLU A 155 -5.36 8.05 20.44
C GLU A 155 -6.68 7.49 19.89
N LEU A 156 -7.79 8.21 20.11
CA LEU A 156 -9.09 7.82 19.58
C LEU A 156 -9.03 7.68 18.05
N ARG A 157 -8.39 8.62 17.35
CA ARG A 157 -8.18 8.54 15.90
C ARG A 157 -7.37 7.32 15.51
N GLY A 158 -6.26 7.08 16.20
CA GLY A 158 -5.42 5.91 15.96
C GLY A 158 -6.20 4.60 16.07
N MET A 159 -7.10 4.50 17.06
CA MET A 159 -7.98 3.34 17.21
C MET A 159 -8.91 3.16 16.01
N TYR A 160 -9.55 4.24 15.53
CA TYR A 160 -10.46 4.16 14.39
C TYR A 160 -9.76 3.96 13.06
N TRP A 161 -8.59 4.57 12.86
CA TRP A 161 -7.75 4.28 11.68
C TRP A 161 -7.30 2.83 11.66
N LYS A 162 -6.88 2.29 12.82
CA LYS A 162 -6.52 0.86 12.93
C LYS A 162 -7.72 -0.02 12.60
N GLN A 163 -8.89 0.24 13.18
CA GLN A 163 -10.12 -0.50 12.92
C GLN A 163 -10.49 -0.46 11.43
N LEU A 164 -10.34 0.70 10.77
CA LEU A 164 -10.61 0.85 9.34
C LEU A 164 -9.73 -0.07 8.49
N PHE A 165 -8.43 -0.12 8.77
CA PHE A 165 -7.49 -0.98 8.03
C PHE A 165 -7.66 -2.47 8.33
N GLU A 166 -8.30 -2.83 9.44
CA GLU A 166 -8.65 -4.21 9.78
C GLU A 166 -10.00 -4.65 9.17
N MET A 167 -10.75 -3.73 8.55
CA MET A 167 -12.00 -4.08 7.88
C MET A 167 -11.73 -4.93 6.63
N PRO A 168 -12.44 -6.06 6.43
CA PRO A 168 -12.21 -6.95 5.28
C PRO A 168 -12.28 -6.24 3.94
N GLN A 169 -13.20 -5.27 3.78
CA GLN A 169 -13.39 -4.51 2.55
C GLN A 169 -12.14 -3.70 2.12
N LEU A 170 -11.30 -3.31 3.08
CA LEU A 170 -10.06 -2.59 2.82
C LEU A 170 -8.86 -3.53 2.91
N PHE A 171 -8.82 -4.34 3.96
CA PHE A 171 -7.69 -5.22 4.26
C PHE A 171 -7.47 -6.28 3.18
N ASP A 172 -8.55 -6.91 2.70
CA ASP A 172 -8.46 -7.96 1.69
C ASP A 172 -8.12 -7.41 0.30
N ALA A 173 -8.39 -6.10 0.07
CA ALA A 173 -7.98 -5.43 -1.16
C ALA A 173 -6.47 -5.08 -1.20
N MET A 174 -5.80 -4.98 -0.04
CA MET A 174 -4.39 -4.60 0.04
C MET A 174 -3.46 -5.79 -0.11
N THR A 175 -2.29 -5.58 -0.72
CA THR A 175 -1.21 -6.56 -0.68
C THR A 175 -0.62 -6.66 0.73
N TYR A 176 0.13 -7.73 1.01
CA TYR A 176 0.77 -7.90 2.33
C TYR A 176 1.72 -6.75 2.66
N GLU A 177 2.51 -6.29 1.70
CA GLU A 177 3.42 -5.15 1.90
C GLU A 177 2.63 -3.86 2.20
N MET A 178 1.55 -3.61 1.45
CA MET A 178 0.67 -2.47 1.73
C MET A 178 0.09 -2.54 3.14
N GLN A 179 -0.39 -3.71 3.58
CA GLN A 179 -0.91 -3.90 4.94
C GLN A 179 0.14 -3.53 5.99
N GLN A 180 1.39 -3.98 5.80
CA GLN A 180 2.49 -3.65 6.71
C GLN A 180 2.83 -2.16 6.72
N ASP A 181 2.83 -1.52 5.56
CA ASP A 181 3.14 -0.10 5.45
C ASP A 181 2.03 0.78 6.02
N TYR A 182 0.76 0.44 5.78
CA TYR A 182 -0.36 1.17 6.40
C TYR A 182 -0.40 1.00 7.92
N GLN A 183 -0.06 -0.18 8.45
CA GLN A 183 0.06 -0.36 9.91
C GLN A 183 1.14 0.53 10.51
N LYS A 184 2.29 0.72 9.84
CA LYS A 184 3.32 1.67 10.28
C LYS A 184 2.83 3.12 10.19
N ARG A 185 2.07 3.45 9.15
CA ARG A 185 1.51 4.80 8.93
C ARG A 185 0.37 5.18 9.88
N ILE A 186 -0.22 4.23 10.63
CA ILE A 186 -1.28 4.55 11.60
C ILE A 186 -0.83 5.66 12.55
N LYS A 187 0.43 5.67 13.02
CA LYS A 187 0.97 6.72 13.88
C LYS A 187 0.98 8.10 13.21
N GLU A 188 1.19 8.16 11.91
CA GLU A 188 1.10 9.40 11.14
C GLU A 188 -0.36 9.80 10.97
N LEU A 189 -1.23 8.83 10.69
CA LEU A 189 -2.67 9.02 10.49
C LEU A 189 -3.40 9.44 11.77
N GLU A 190 -2.86 9.16 12.95
CA GLU A 190 -3.34 9.73 14.23
C GLU A 190 -3.36 11.27 14.21
N GLY A 191 -2.48 11.87 13.41
CA GLY A 191 -2.44 13.29 13.14
C GLY A 191 -3.55 13.81 12.23
N TYR A 192 -4.29 12.98 11.49
CA TYR A 192 -5.32 13.37 10.52
C TYR A 192 -6.72 13.01 11.03
N ASP A 193 -7.70 13.85 10.70
CA ASP A 193 -9.06 13.62 11.14
C ASP A 193 -9.65 12.33 10.52
N PHE A 194 -10.44 11.60 11.29
CA PHE A 194 -11.14 10.41 10.82
C PHE A 194 -12.43 10.83 10.12
N SER A 195 -12.31 11.39 8.92
CA SER A 195 -13.39 11.95 8.13
C SER A 195 -13.58 11.19 6.82
N ALA A 196 -14.77 11.32 6.23
CA ALA A 196 -15.08 10.73 4.93
C ALA A 196 -14.06 11.13 3.84
N TYR A 197 -13.65 12.40 3.83
CA TYR A 197 -12.68 12.92 2.88
C TYR A 197 -11.31 12.22 3.02
N ASN A 198 -10.77 12.14 4.23
CA ASN A 198 -9.47 11.52 4.48
C ASN A 198 -9.50 10.02 4.20
N ILE A 199 -10.61 9.36 4.54
CA ILE A 199 -10.80 7.93 4.24
C ILE A 199 -10.87 7.69 2.73
N LEU A 200 -11.61 8.52 1.98
CA LEU A 200 -11.66 8.42 0.53
C LEU A 200 -10.29 8.66 -0.10
N THR A 201 -9.53 9.65 0.39
CA THR A 201 -8.17 9.93 -0.08
C THR A 201 -7.24 8.72 0.12
N VAL A 202 -7.29 8.09 1.29
CA VAL A 202 -6.52 6.87 1.57
C VAL A 202 -6.97 5.71 0.69
N ARG A 203 -8.28 5.54 0.46
CA ARG A 203 -8.80 4.51 -0.45
C ARG A 203 -8.34 4.73 -1.89
N GLU A 204 -8.35 5.96 -2.38
CA GLU A 204 -7.82 6.29 -3.71
C GLU A 204 -6.32 5.98 -3.82
N GLU A 205 -5.54 6.32 -2.78
CA GLU A 205 -4.12 6.00 -2.73
C GLU A 205 -3.90 4.48 -2.78
N ILE A 206 -4.64 3.71 -1.99
CA ILE A 206 -4.60 2.25 -2.01
C ILE A 206 -4.93 1.74 -3.42
N SER A 207 -6.00 2.22 -4.02
CA SER A 207 -6.43 1.78 -5.35
C SER A 207 -5.40 2.11 -6.44
N ARG A 208 -4.77 3.28 -6.39
CA ARG A 208 -3.71 3.66 -7.34
C ARG A 208 -2.46 2.80 -7.19
N ASN A 209 -2.09 2.48 -5.96
CA ASN A 209 -0.87 1.73 -5.66
C ASN A 209 -1.07 0.21 -5.77
N LEU A 210 -2.30 -0.27 -5.76
CA LEU A 210 -2.61 -1.70 -5.72
C LEU A 210 -2.00 -2.45 -6.90
N LEU A 211 -2.16 -1.94 -8.12
CA LEU A 211 -1.65 -2.62 -9.33
C LEU A 211 -0.13 -2.69 -9.35
N SER A 212 0.56 -1.62 -8.98
CA SER A 212 2.02 -1.61 -8.91
C SER A 212 2.53 -2.48 -7.75
N SER A 213 1.82 -2.48 -6.64
CA SER A 213 2.17 -3.27 -5.46
C SER A 213 1.97 -4.77 -5.71
N ILE A 214 0.87 -5.17 -6.36
CA ILE A 214 0.63 -6.58 -6.68
C ILE A 214 1.62 -7.09 -7.74
N ASP A 215 1.94 -6.26 -8.75
CA ASP A 215 2.97 -6.59 -9.73
C ASP A 215 4.32 -6.83 -9.04
N HIS A 216 4.67 -5.95 -8.11
CA HIS A 216 5.87 -6.10 -7.29
C HIS A 216 5.84 -7.38 -6.45
N GLU A 217 4.73 -7.68 -5.78
CA GLU A 217 4.59 -8.91 -4.98
C GLU A 217 4.69 -10.19 -5.81
N ILE A 218 4.08 -10.22 -7.00
CA ILE A 218 4.17 -11.37 -7.92
C ILE A 218 5.64 -11.60 -8.29
N ILE A 219 6.33 -10.54 -8.70
CA ILE A 219 7.72 -10.64 -9.13
C ILE A 219 8.63 -10.98 -7.96
N LYS A 220 8.42 -10.37 -6.80
CA LYS A 220 9.19 -10.67 -5.59
C LYS A 220 9.03 -12.12 -5.16
N LEU A 221 7.80 -12.64 -5.13
CA LEU A 221 7.55 -14.05 -4.81
C LEU A 221 8.24 -14.98 -5.81
N PHE A 222 8.20 -14.64 -7.09
CA PHE A 222 8.90 -15.39 -8.13
C PHE A 222 10.42 -15.35 -7.92
N ASP A 223 10.97 -14.18 -7.62
CA ASP A 223 12.40 -13.99 -7.36
C ASP A 223 12.86 -14.74 -6.13
N ASP A 224 12.11 -14.69 -5.04
CA ASP A 224 12.42 -15.41 -3.81
C ASP A 224 12.52 -16.91 -4.08
N TRP A 225 11.63 -17.47 -4.89
CA TRP A 225 11.66 -18.91 -5.21
C TRP A 225 12.71 -19.28 -6.25
N THR A 226 13.08 -18.37 -7.16
CA THR A 226 14.13 -18.60 -8.17
C THR A 226 15.54 -18.32 -7.61
N ASN A 227 15.70 -17.31 -6.76
CA ASN A 227 16.98 -17.01 -6.12
C ASN A 227 17.44 -18.14 -5.20
N LEU A 228 16.50 -18.89 -4.64
CA LEU A 228 16.78 -20.04 -3.80
C LEU A 228 17.32 -21.26 -4.58
N HIS A 229 17.32 -21.23 -5.93
CA HIS A 229 17.78 -22.37 -6.71
C HIS A 229 19.30 -22.66 -6.55
N TYR A 230 20.09 -21.67 -6.15
CA TYR A 230 21.52 -21.87 -5.82
C TYR A 230 21.75 -22.54 -4.45
N ASN A 231 20.71 -22.63 -3.64
CA ASN A 231 20.76 -23.35 -2.37
C ASN A 231 20.36 -24.80 -2.60
N ASP A 232 21.21 -25.78 -2.23
CA ASP A 232 20.95 -27.22 -2.41
C ASP A 232 19.59 -27.66 -1.85
N GLU A 233 19.13 -27.05 -0.76
CA GLU A 233 17.83 -27.33 -0.15
C GLU A 233 16.65 -26.96 -1.07
N TYR A 234 16.79 -25.89 -1.85
CA TYR A 234 15.74 -25.33 -2.69
C TYR A 234 15.98 -25.51 -4.19
N SER A 235 17.06 -26.20 -4.57
CA SER A 235 17.44 -26.41 -5.97
C SER A 235 16.34 -27.05 -6.84
N LYS A 236 15.36 -27.73 -6.20
CA LYS A 236 14.23 -28.39 -6.85
C LYS A 236 13.04 -27.47 -7.11
N ASN A 237 13.09 -26.20 -6.70
CA ASN A 237 11.98 -25.26 -6.89
C ASN A 237 11.78 -24.85 -8.35
N VAL A 238 12.82 -24.94 -9.18
CA VAL A 238 12.82 -24.38 -10.52
C VAL A 238 13.29 -25.37 -11.59
N HIS A 239 12.78 -25.19 -12.80
CA HIS A 239 13.40 -25.68 -14.02
C HIS A 239 14.17 -24.58 -14.72
N TYR A 240 15.35 -24.90 -15.19
CA TYR A 240 16.17 -24.05 -16.02
C TYR A 240 15.79 -24.18 -17.48
N TYR A 241 15.72 -23.06 -18.20
CA TYR A 241 15.57 -23.04 -19.67
C TYR A 241 16.30 -21.80 -20.23
N ASN A 242 16.59 -21.81 -21.55
CA ASN A 242 17.10 -20.64 -22.24
C ASN A 242 15.95 -19.66 -22.53
N GLY A 243 16.05 -18.46 -21.96
CA GLY A 243 15.07 -17.41 -22.21
C GLY A 243 15.30 -16.63 -23.48
N TRP A 244 14.47 -15.61 -23.70
CA TRP A 244 14.57 -14.70 -24.83
C TRP A 244 15.96 -14.08 -24.94
N CYS A 245 16.49 -13.90 -26.15
CA CYS A 245 17.84 -13.40 -26.45
C CYS A 245 18.97 -14.19 -25.78
N THR A 246 18.81 -15.50 -25.61
CA THR A 246 19.81 -16.40 -25.00
C THR A 246 20.08 -16.21 -23.51
N ASN A 247 19.29 -15.41 -22.82
CA ASN A 247 19.40 -15.27 -21.36
C ASN A 247 18.95 -16.54 -20.64
N SER A 248 19.61 -16.85 -19.52
CA SER A 248 19.16 -17.88 -18.61
C SER A 248 17.83 -17.48 -17.96
N ALA A 249 16.89 -18.42 -17.88
CA ALA A 249 15.58 -18.19 -17.29
C ALA A 249 15.11 -19.43 -16.52
N TYR A 250 14.10 -19.24 -15.68
CA TYR A 250 13.57 -20.28 -14.79
C TYR A 250 12.06 -20.37 -14.90
N LYS A 251 11.54 -21.57 -14.60
CA LYS A 251 10.11 -21.80 -14.32
C LYS A 251 9.97 -22.44 -12.96
N ILE A 252 9.03 -21.94 -12.16
CA ILE A 252 8.68 -22.55 -10.89
C ILE A 252 8.03 -23.90 -11.13
N ASN A 253 8.49 -24.90 -10.38
CA ASN A 253 8.00 -26.27 -10.41
C ASN A 253 6.67 -26.43 -9.67
N ARG A 254 6.00 -27.55 -9.89
CA ARG A 254 4.79 -27.91 -9.15
C ARG A 254 5.03 -27.99 -7.63
N LYS A 255 6.23 -28.39 -7.23
CA LYS A 255 6.64 -28.42 -5.81
C LYS A 255 7.63 -27.32 -5.52
N VAL A 256 7.36 -26.56 -4.46
CA VAL A 256 8.20 -25.46 -3.99
C VAL A 256 8.49 -25.61 -2.51
N ILE A 257 9.73 -25.34 -2.12
CA ILE A 257 10.20 -25.33 -0.75
C ILE A 257 10.61 -23.91 -0.40
N PHE A 258 10.16 -23.39 0.71
CA PHE A 258 10.57 -22.08 1.22
C PHE A 258 10.66 -22.07 2.74
N ARG A 259 11.40 -21.09 3.28
CA ARG A 259 11.52 -20.91 4.73
C ARG A 259 10.22 -20.36 5.29
N CYS A 260 9.64 -21.07 6.24
CA CYS A 260 8.40 -20.68 6.88
C CYS A 260 8.30 -21.39 8.22
N ASN A 261 8.51 -20.66 9.31
CA ASN A 261 8.38 -21.25 10.63
C ASN A 261 6.90 -21.26 11.06
N ALA A 262 6.37 -22.46 11.29
CA ALA A 262 4.99 -22.68 11.73
C ALA A 262 4.93 -23.39 13.09
N PHE A 263 6.06 -23.46 13.80
CA PHE A 263 6.13 -24.14 15.10
C PHE A 263 6.59 -23.16 16.16
N ASP A 264 5.98 -23.28 17.33
CA ASP A 264 6.43 -22.53 18.49
C ASP A 264 7.87 -22.92 18.86
N THR A 265 8.68 -21.92 19.19
CA THR A 265 10.10 -22.11 19.50
C THR A 265 10.35 -22.70 20.88
N TYR A 266 9.38 -22.64 21.80
CA TYR A 266 9.51 -23.08 23.17
C TYR A 266 9.05 -24.53 23.35
N ASP A 267 7.85 -24.86 22.85
CA ASP A 267 7.25 -26.19 23.05
C ASP A 267 7.24 -27.06 21.78
N GLY A 268 7.63 -26.48 20.64
CA GLY A 268 7.67 -27.19 19.35
C GLY A 268 6.29 -27.58 18.81
N ARG A 269 5.22 -27.00 19.36
CA ARG A 269 3.84 -27.22 18.91
C ARG A 269 3.60 -26.53 17.59
N PHE A 270 2.78 -27.13 16.73
CA PHE A 270 2.33 -26.50 15.49
C PHE A 270 1.44 -25.31 15.82
N CYS A 271 1.88 -24.12 15.42
CA CYS A 271 1.21 -22.84 15.65
C CYS A 271 1.46 -21.89 14.46
N PRO A 272 0.71 -22.04 13.38
CA PRO A 272 0.94 -21.27 12.13
C PRO A 272 0.61 -19.79 12.24
N ARG A 273 -0.10 -19.35 13.27
CA ARG A 273 -0.68 -18.00 13.40
C ARG A 273 0.35 -16.87 13.36
N TYR A 274 1.53 -17.06 13.93
CA TYR A 274 2.50 -15.96 14.09
C TYR A 274 3.24 -15.58 12.81
N ASN A 275 3.63 -16.56 12.00
CA ASN A 275 4.43 -16.30 10.81
C ASN A 275 3.89 -16.98 9.55
N ALA A 276 3.47 -18.24 9.67
CA ALA A 276 3.13 -19.07 8.52
C ALA A 276 1.85 -18.61 7.83
N THR A 277 0.82 -18.22 8.58
CA THR A 277 -0.46 -17.77 8.02
C THR A 277 -0.27 -16.57 7.09
N GLY A 278 0.54 -15.57 7.49
CA GLY A 278 0.82 -14.40 6.66
C GLY A 278 1.52 -14.75 5.35
N HIS A 279 2.56 -15.61 5.40
CA HIS A 279 3.28 -16.04 4.20
C HIS A 279 2.40 -16.86 3.25
N VAL A 280 1.61 -17.78 3.78
CA VAL A 280 0.71 -18.62 2.97
C VAL A 280 -0.41 -17.78 2.38
N ALA A 281 -0.96 -16.83 3.13
CA ALA A 281 -1.97 -15.89 2.65
C ALA A 281 -1.44 -14.98 1.52
N GLN A 282 -0.19 -14.54 1.61
CA GLN A 282 0.45 -13.79 0.53
C GLN A 282 0.53 -14.61 -0.76
N ILE A 283 0.94 -15.88 -0.66
CA ILE A 283 1.02 -16.79 -1.83
C ILE A 283 -0.37 -16.96 -2.44
N GLU A 284 -1.39 -17.28 -1.63
CA GLU A 284 -2.75 -17.46 -2.13
C GLU A 284 -3.32 -16.17 -2.74
N ARG A 285 -3.04 -15.02 -2.17
CA ARG A 285 -3.47 -13.72 -2.72
C ARG A 285 -2.88 -13.47 -4.12
N VAL A 286 -1.58 -13.70 -4.29
CA VAL A 286 -0.90 -13.59 -5.60
C VAL A 286 -1.53 -14.54 -6.61
N LEU A 287 -1.75 -15.78 -6.24
CA LEU A 287 -2.34 -16.78 -7.12
C LEU A 287 -3.80 -16.47 -7.45
N HIS A 288 -4.58 -16.03 -6.45
CA HIS A 288 -5.98 -15.62 -6.63
C HIS A 288 -6.10 -14.42 -7.59
N PHE A 289 -5.22 -13.45 -7.45
CA PHE A 289 -5.18 -12.31 -8.35
C PHE A 289 -4.96 -12.75 -9.81
N LEU A 290 -4.04 -13.68 -10.05
CA LEU A 290 -3.77 -14.23 -11.38
C LEU A 290 -4.92 -15.10 -11.91
N ASP A 291 -5.58 -15.87 -11.05
CA ASP A 291 -6.67 -16.77 -11.42
C ASP A 291 -7.97 -16.01 -11.76
N THR A 292 -8.24 -14.96 -10.99
CA THR A 292 -9.50 -14.21 -11.07
C THR A 292 -9.40 -12.90 -11.85
N ASN A 293 -8.23 -12.62 -12.46
CA ASN A 293 -7.95 -11.36 -13.14
C ASN A 293 -8.17 -10.12 -12.25
N GLY A 294 -7.70 -10.18 -11.00
CA GLY A 294 -7.63 -9.02 -10.13
C GLY A 294 -8.75 -8.88 -9.10
N LYS A 295 -9.56 -9.90 -8.88
CA LYS A 295 -10.56 -9.84 -7.80
C LYS A 295 -9.88 -9.86 -6.43
N PRO A 296 -10.47 -9.16 -5.44
CA PRO A 296 -9.97 -9.18 -4.07
C PRO A 296 -9.94 -10.60 -3.50
N TYR A 297 -8.89 -10.92 -2.74
CA TYR A 297 -8.74 -12.19 -2.05
C TYR A 297 -9.33 -12.11 -0.65
N ASN A 298 -10.21 -13.04 -0.30
CA ASN A 298 -10.69 -13.23 1.07
C ASN A 298 -9.91 -14.37 1.75
N GLY A 299 -9.16 -14.02 2.78
CA GLY A 299 -8.33 -14.96 3.53
C GLY A 299 -9.06 -15.76 4.63
N ASP A 300 -10.36 -15.63 4.81
CA ASP A 300 -11.10 -16.25 5.93
C ASP A 300 -11.11 -17.79 5.82
N GLU A 301 -11.26 -18.31 4.60
CA GLU A 301 -11.21 -19.76 4.36
C GLU A 301 -9.83 -20.33 4.72
N LEU A 302 -8.76 -19.68 4.28
CA LEU A 302 -7.39 -20.05 4.64
C LEU A 302 -7.18 -20.08 6.16
N ARG A 303 -7.63 -19.04 6.85
CA ARG A 303 -7.51 -18.94 8.31
C ARG A 303 -8.26 -20.07 8.99
N ALA A 304 -9.48 -20.35 8.55
CA ALA A 304 -10.28 -21.46 9.11
C ALA A 304 -9.60 -22.82 8.91
N VAL A 305 -9.01 -23.07 7.72
CA VAL A 305 -8.30 -24.31 7.42
C VAL A 305 -7.04 -24.44 8.30
N LEU A 306 -6.23 -23.40 8.44
CA LEU A 306 -5.03 -23.42 9.26
C LEU A 306 -5.34 -23.53 10.75
N ASP A 307 -6.40 -22.89 11.24
CA ASP A 307 -6.89 -23.04 12.62
C ASP A 307 -7.38 -24.46 12.92
N ALA A 308 -8.06 -25.11 11.98
CA ALA A 308 -8.48 -26.49 12.10
C ALA A 308 -7.27 -27.44 12.11
N ALA A 309 -6.27 -27.18 11.27
CA ALA A 309 -5.03 -27.93 11.22
C ALA A 309 -4.22 -27.79 12.53
N GLU A 310 -4.17 -26.58 13.11
CA GLU A 310 -3.54 -26.34 14.42
C GLU A 310 -4.23 -27.14 15.51
N LYS A 311 -5.57 -27.10 15.59
CA LYS A 311 -6.36 -27.83 16.60
C LYS A 311 -6.20 -29.33 16.50
N SER A 312 -6.08 -29.87 15.29
CA SER A 312 -5.90 -31.31 15.05
C SER A 312 -4.43 -31.77 15.09
N GLY A 313 -3.48 -30.83 15.13
CA GLY A 313 -2.05 -31.14 15.02
C GLY A 313 -1.62 -31.60 13.63
N GLN A 314 -2.44 -31.35 12.60
CA GLN A 314 -2.12 -31.72 11.22
C GLN A 314 -1.07 -30.76 10.65
N THR A 315 0.08 -31.28 10.27
CA THR A 315 1.17 -30.48 9.68
C THR A 315 1.47 -30.83 8.23
N GLN A 316 0.89 -31.92 7.72
CA GLN A 316 1.16 -32.45 6.40
C GLN A 316 -0.05 -32.42 5.50
N LYS A 317 0.19 -32.10 4.21
CA LYS A 317 -0.82 -32.09 3.15
C LYS A 317 -2.10 -31.33 3.53
N ILE A 318 -1.94 -30.20 4.19
CA ILE A 318 -3.06 -29.29 4.48
C ILE A 318 -3.55 -28.77 3.14
N GLN A 319 -4.80 -29.07 2.80
CA GLN A 319 -5.40 -28.63 1.54
C GLN A 319 -5.79 -27.17 1.62
N LEU A 320 -5.25 -26.38 0.72
CA LEU A 320 -5.58 -24.96 0.50
C LEU A 320 -6.19 -24.80 -0.90
N HIS A 321 -6.55 -23.58 -1.25
CA HIS A 321 -7.28 -23.35 -2.49
C HIS A 321 -6.44 -23.71 -3.73
N TYR A 322 -5.19 -23.28 -3.81
CA TYR A 322 -4.32 -23.45 -4.99
C TYR A 322 -3.25 -24.55 -4.82
N PHE A 323 -3.00 -24.99 -3.61
CA PHE A 323 -1.93 -25.95 -3.33
C PHE A 323 -2.17 -26.70 -2.00
N THR A 324 -1.42 -27.78 -1.81
CA THR A 324 -1.29 -28.39 -0.48
C THR A 324 -0.05 -27.88 0.21
N ALA A 325 -0.12 -27.66 1.53
CA ALA A 325 1.01 -27.23 2.35
C ALA A 325 1.44 -28.32 3.33
N THR A 326 2.75 -28.50 3.51
CA THR A 326 3.35 -29.36 4.55
C THR A 326 4.39 -28.56 5.29
N PHE A 327 4.24 -28.44 6.62
CA PHE A 327 5.13 -27.70 7.49
C PHE A 327 6.08 -28.63 8.22
N TYR A 328 7.34 -28.27 8.28
CA TYR A 328 8.40 -29.04 8.93
C TYR A 328 9.00 -28.26 10.10
N LYS A 329 9.33 -29.00 11.20
CA LYS A 329 9.93 -28.43 12.42
C LYS A 329 11.27 -27.70 12.18
N LYS A 330 11.96 -27.99 11.08
CA LYS A 330 13.19 -27.29 10.69
C LYS A 330 12.95 -25.88 10.12
N GLY A 331 11.70 -25.40 10.11
CA GLY A 331 11.36 -24.06 9.66
C GLY A 331 11.17 -23.94 8.16
N THR A 332 10.74 -25.01 7.48
CA THR A 332 10.41 -24.98 6.04
C THR A 332 8.96 -25.37 5.82
N CYS A 333 8.37 -24.80 4.77
CA CYS A 333 7.10 -25.21 4.20
C CYS A 333 7.33 -25.76 2.80
N HIS A 334 6.72 -26.90 2.50
CA HIS A 334 6.68 -27.48 1.17
C HIS A 334 5.26 -27.34 0.64
N ILE A 335 5.10 -26.64 -0.47
CA ILE A 335 3.83 -26.57 -1.17
C ILE A 335 3.85 -27.41 -2.43
N GLU A 336 2.71 -27.98 -2.78
CA GLU A 336 2.50 -28.68 -4.04
C GLU A 336 1.26 -28.14 -4.70
N PHE A 337 1.42 -27.45 -5.85
CA PHE A 337 0.32 -26.87 -6.60
C PHE A 337 -0.69 -27.92 -7.04
N THR A 338 -1.94 -27.69 -6.71
CA THR A 338 -3.08 -28.50 -7.18
C THR A 338 -3.68 -27.89 -8.46
N ASN A 339 -3.64 -26.56 -8.59
CA ASN A 339 -4.06 -25.86 -9.79
C ASN A 339 -2.83 -25.55 -10.68
N THR A 340 -2.66 -26.37 -11.73
CA THR A 340 -1.52 -26.24 -12.66
C THR A 340 -1.66 -25.05 -13.60
N ASP A 341 -2.88 -24.58 -13.86
CA ASP A 341 -3.13 -23.44 -14.75
C ASP A 341 -2.70 -22.13 -14.09
N VAL A 342 -3.01 -21.98 -12.82
CA VAL A 342 -2.55 -20.81 -12.05
C VAL A 342 -1.04 -20.81 -11.94
N LEU A 343 -0.39 -21.95 -11.71
CA LEU A 343 1.06 -22.05 -11.75
C LEU A 343 1.62 -21.64 -13.12
N LYS A 344 0.96 -22.06 -14.20
CA LYS A 344 1.34 -21.67 -15.56
C LYS A 344 1.20 -20.16 -15.76
N SER A 345 0.08 -19.57 -15.36
CA SER A 345 -0.16 -18.12 -15.41
C SER A 345 0.90 -17.34 -14.59
N PHE A 346 1.27 -17.83 -13.42
CA PHE A 346 2.32 -17.25 -12.59
C PHE A 346 3.68 -17.26 -13.30
N ASN A 347 4.09 -18.37 -13.87
CA ASN A 347 5.33 -18.50 -14.63
C ASN A 347 5.34 -17.60 -15.89
N LEU A 348 4.22 -17.54 -16.62
CA LEU A 348 4.07 -16.69 -17.80
C LEU A 348 4.17 -15.21 -17.45
N TYR A 349 3.46 -14.78 -16.41
CA TYR A 349 3.48 -13.42 -15.94
C TYR A 349 4.92 -12.98 -15.59
N ALA A 350 5.60 -13.76 -14.76
CA ALA A 350 6.97 -13.47 -14.36
C ALA A 350 7.94 -13.51 -15.57
N GLY A 351 7.82 -14.48 -16.46
CA GLY A 351 8.64 -14.59 -17.67
C GLY A 351 8.48 -13.39 -18.61
N GLN A 352 7.27 -12.87 -18.76
CA GLN A 352 7.00 -11.65 -19.55
C GLN A 352 7.61 -10.41 -18.87
N ARG A 353 7.42 -10.24 -17.56
CA ARG A 353 7.95 -9.11 -16.81
C ARG A 353 9.47 -9.05 -16.79
N LYS A 354 10.10 -10.21 -16.76
CA LYS A 354 11.57 -10.31 -16.82
C LYS A 354 12.14 -10.24 -18.25
N GLY A 355 11.29 -10.08 -19.26
CA GLY A 355 11.71 -10.03 -20.66
C GLY A 355 12.31 -11.35 -21.16
N TRP A 356 11.95 -12.48 -20.56
CA TRP A 356 12.42 -13.81 -20.98
C TRP A 356 11.58 -14.42 -22.11
N LEU A 357 10.38 -13.93 -22.30
CA LEU A 357 9.49 -14.32 -23.38
C LEU A 357 9.47 -13.21 -24.45
N PRO A 358 9.37 -13.58 -25.74
CA PRO A 358 9.38 -12.62 -26.82
C PRO A 358 8.16 -11.69 -26.77
N PRO A 359 8.25 -10.44 -27.25
CA PRO A 359 7.13 -9.49 -27.26
C PRO A 359 5.89 -9.97 -28.03
N THR A 360 6.06 -10.94 -28.92
CA THR A 360 5.01 -11.59 -29.71
C THR A 360 4.29 -12.68 -28.96
N TYR A 361 4.86 -13.16 -27.84
CA TYR A 361 4.25 -14.19 -27.00
C TYR A 361 2.89 -13.76 -26.48
N GLY A 362 1.88 -14.61 -26.69
CA GLY A 362 0.51 -14.32 -26.33
C GLY A 362 -0.27 -13.38 -27.26
N LYS A 363 0.38 -12.80 -28.28
CA LYS A 363 -0.22 -11.86 -29.24
C LYS A 363 -0.36 -12.43 -30.64
N LYS A 364 0.43 -13.44 -30.98
CA LYS A 364 0.43 -14.08 -32.29
C LYS A 364 0.19 -15.58 -32.17
N SER A 365 -0.39 -16.18 -33.19
CA SER A 365 -0.41 -17.65 -33.28
C SER A 365 1.03 -18.18 -33.41
N TYR A 366 1.25 -19.44 -33.07
CA TYR A 366 2.57 -20.05 -33.16
C TYR A 366 3.15 -19.94 -34.59
N HIS A 367 2.33 -20.17 -35.60
CA HIS A 367 2.75 -20.14 -36.99
C HIS A 367 3.11 -18.75 -37.52
N ASP A 368 2.50 -17.70 -36.94
CA ASP A 368 2.75 -16.28 -37.31
C ASP A 368 3.98 -15.68 -36.62
N MET A 369 4.63 -16.43 -35.75
CA MET A 369 5.84 -15.99 -35.06
C MET A 369 7.08 -16.14 -35.94
N ALA A 370 8.08 -15.27 -35.71
CA ALA A 370 9.40 -15.43 -36.27
C ALA A 370 10.07 -16.73 -35.77
N ALA A 371 10.99 -17.29 -36.56
CA ALA A 371 11.70 -18.52 -36.17
C ALA A 371 12.45 -18.43 -34.84
N ALA A 372 12.98 -17.24 -34.51
CA ALA A 372 13.64 -16.99 -33.21
C ALA A 372 12.64 -17.08 -32.05
N ASP A 373 11.44 -16.48 -32.19
CA ASP A 373 10.40 -16.50 -31.18
C ASP A 373 9.86 -17.92 -30.96
N ARG A 374 9.63 -18.68 -32.06
CA ARG A 374 9.21 -20.09 -31.98
C ARG A 374 10.19 -20.96 -31.20
N ARG A 375 11.51 -20.78 -31.39
CA ARG A 375 12.52 -21.51 -30.59
C ARG A 375 12.37 -21.28 -29.08
N VAL A 376 12.02 -20.05 -28.69
CA VAL A 376 11.77 -19.75 -27.27
C VAL A 376 10.50 -20.46 -26.79
N VAL A 377 9.42 -20.42 -27.58
CA VAL A 377 8.18 -21.15 -27.27
C VAL A 377 8.43 -22.64 -27.15
N ASP A 378 9.19 -23.24 -28.09
CA ASP A 378 9.55 -24.65 -28.06
C ASP A 378 10.35 -25.03 -26.81
N SER A 379 11.30 -24.20 -26.44
CA SER A 379 12.11 -24.39 -25.23
C SER A 379 11.29 -24.19 -23.95
N TYR A 380 10.32 -23.27 -23.99
CA TYR A 380 9.51 -22.93 -22.81
C TYR A 380 8.39 -23.95 -22.56
N GLU A 381 7.57 -24.26 -23.57
CA GLU A 381 6.39 -25.10 -23.38
C GLU A 381 6.00 -25.98 -24.60
N GLY A 382 6.54 -25.66 -25.79
CA GLY A 382 6.18 -26.31 -27.03
C GLY A 382 4.88 -25.79 -27.67
N GLU A 383 4.72 -26.04 -28.96
CA GLU A 383 3.60 -25.54 -29.80
C GLU A 383 2.22 -25.91 -29.24
N ALA A 384 2.00 -27.19 -28.89
CA ALA A 384 0.70 -27.67 -28.42
C ALA A 384 0.30 -26.96 -27.09
N SER A 385 1.24 -26.83 -26.17
CA SER A 385 1.00 -26.15 -24.91
C SER A 385 0.77 -24.65 -25.08
N TYR A 386 1.49 -24.03 -26.01
CA TYR A 386 1.30 -22.61 -26.35
C TYR A 386 -0.08 -22.35 -26.95
N THR A 387 -0.54 -23.21 -27.86
CA THR A 387 -1.87 -23.13 -28.48
C THR A 387 -2.95 -23.25 -27.40
N ASP A 388 -2.81 -24.21 -26.48
CA ASP A 388 -3.72 -24.36 -25.34
C ASP A 388 -3.71 -23.10 -24.44
N THR A 389 -2.54 -22.53 -24.18
CA THR A 389 -2.38 -21.29 -23.42
C THR A 389 -3.17 -20.13 -24.02
N LEU A 390 -3.09 -19.96 -25.35
CA LEU A 390 -3.84 -18.92 -26.07
C LEU A 390 -5.34 -19.16 -25.99
N THR A 391 -5.78 -20.40 -26.26
CA THR A 391 -7.21 -20.79 -26.29
C THR A 391 -7.86 -20.59 -24.91
N ARG A 392 -7.13 -20.87 -23.84
CA ARG A 392 -7.64 -20.79 -22.46
C ARG A 392 -7.42 -19.43 -21.82
N HIS A 393 -6.85 -18.46 -22.55
CA HIS A 393 -6.57 -17.11 -22.06
C HIS A 393 -5.75 -17.09 -20.76
N LEU A 394 -4.78 -17.99 -20.60
CA LEU A 394 -3.95 -18.11 -19.40
C LEU A 394 -2.89 -17.01 -19.26
N ILE A 395 -2.81 -16.09 -20.23
CA ILE A 395 -1.83 -14.99 -20.21
C ILE A 395 -2.49 -13.77 -19.55
N PRO A 396 -2.07 -13.38 -18.34
CA PRO A 396 -2.59 -12.19 -17.70
C PRO A 396 -2.17 -10.94 -18.47
N THR A 397 -3.13 -10.11 -18.88
CA THR A 397 -2.86 -8.84 -19.56
C THR A 397 -3.10 -7.67 -18.61
N GLN A 398 -2.22 -6.66 -18.63
CA GLN A 398 -2.39 -5.45 -17.81
C GLN A 398 -3.71 -4.73 -18.08
N SER A 399 -4.23 -4.77 -19.30
CA SER A 399 -5.50 -4.16 -19.66
C SER A 399 -6.71 -4.77 -18.95
N THR A 400 -6.63 -6.04 -18.59
CA THR A 400 -7.69 -6.75 -17.87
C THR A 400 -7.79 -6.26 -16.43
N PHE A 401 -6.67 -5.86 -15.83
CA PHE A 401 -6.62 -5.36 -14.44
C PHE A 401 -7.14 -3.92 -14.29
N LEU A 402 -7.04 -3.11 -15.35
CA LEU A 402 -7.51 -1.72 -15.32
C LEU A 402 -9.03 -1.59 -15.47
N GLN A 403 -9.70 -2.58 -16.03
CA GLN A 403 -11.16 -2.54 -16.26
C GLN A 403 -12.00 -2.85 -15.02
N LEU A 404 -11.40 -3.42 -13.96
CA LEU A 404 -12.12 -3.82 -12.75
C LEU A 404 -12.28 -2.68 -11.71
N ASN A 405 -11.68 -1.51 -11.95
CA ASN A 405 -11.70 -0.35 -11.03
C ASN A 405 -12.39 0.89 -11.62
N ALA A 406 -13.18 0.74 -12.69
CA ALA A 406 -13.98 1.82 -13.28
C ALA A 406 -15.44 1.77 -12.78
#